data_71fef9eda25b694f0d56cbb8530fa04a
#
_entry.id   71fef9eda25b694f0d56cbb8530fa04a
#
_cell.length_a   1.000
_cell.length_b   1.000
_cell.length_c   1.000
_cell.angle_alpha   90.00
_cell.angle_beta   90.00
_cell.angle_gamma   90.00
#
_symmetry.space_group_name_H-M   'P 1'
#
loop_
_entity.id
_entity.type
_entity.pdbx_description
1 polymer ?
#
loop_
_entity_poly.entity_id
_entity_poly.type
_entity_poly.pdbx_seq_one_letter_code
_entity_poly.pdbx_strand_id
1 'polypeptide(L)'
;MHGRHSRFLTVMITLGLAFFYIPMILLVVYSFNYSKLVPVWGGWSTRWYEVLFASEEVWSAVSLSLKIALVNATFATIFGLLAALSMVRFGQFSGRTLFGGMLMAPLVMPEVITGLSLLVLFITLRQVFGWPENRGFATITIAHITFSMAYVAVTVQARLTGMGQSLEEAAS
;
A
#
# COMPACT_ATOMS: atom_id res chain seq x y z
N MET A 1 39.41 -16.84 12.71
CA MET A 1 38.37 -16.17 13.53
C MET A 1 37.04 -15.99 12.82
N HIS A 2 36.82 -16.39 11.57
CA HIS A 2 35.61 -16.15 10.76
C HIS A 2 34.38 -17.00 11.15
N GLY A 3 34.53 -18.18 11.76
CA GLY A 3 33.41 -19.09 12.01
C GLY A 3 32.47 -18.71 13.17
N ARG A 4 32.94 -17.88 14.10
CA ARG A 4 32.17 -17.55 15.30
C ARG A 4 31.17 -16.38 15.08
N HIS A 5 31.56 -15.40 14.26
CA HIS A 5 30.68 -14.32 13.81
C HIS A 5 29.58 -14.82 12.88
N SER A 6 29.88 -15.78 12.01
CA SER A 6 28.91 -16.42 11.11
C SER A 6 27.79 -17.14 11.89
N ARG A 7 28.13 -17.92 12.93
CA ARG A 7 27.14 -18.62 13.75
C ARG A 7 26.25 -17.68 14.55
N PHE A 8 26.81 -16.63 15.12
CA PHE A 8 26.02 -15.61 15.84
C PHE A 8 25.04 -14.92 14.90
N LEU A 9 25.50 -14.49 13.73
CA LEU A 9 24.62 -13.89 12.71
C LEU A 9 23.51 -14.85 12.26
N THR A 10 23.84 -16.12 12.00
CA THR A 10 22.86 -17.14 11.63
C THR A 10 21.81 -17.31 12.72
N VAL A 11 22.21 -17.42 13.99
CA VAL A 11 21.27 -17.53 15.11
C VAL A 11 20.37 -16.30 15.21
N MET A 12 20.92 -15.09 15.10
CA MET A 12 20.13 -13.86 15.15
C MET A 12 19.13 -13.74 14.00
N ILE A 13 19.56 -14.08 12.78
CA ILE A 13 18.67 -14.10 11.61
C ILE A 13 17.56 -15.14 11.81
N THR A 14 17.91 -16.36 12.24
CA THR A 14 16.93 -17.43 12.47
C THR A 14 15.90 -17.04 13.54
N LEU A 15 16.36 -16.46 14.65
CA LEU A 15 15.46 -15.97 15.70
C LEU A 15 14.54 -14.83 15.21
N GLY A 16 15.10 -13.88 14.45
CA GLY A 16 14.31 -12.81 13.84
C GLY A 16 13.26 -13.33 12.87
N LEU A 17 13.64 -14.25 11.99
CA LEU A 17 12.69 -14.89 11.07
C LEU A 17 11.63 -15.71 11.84
N ALA A 18 12.05 -16.49 12.85
CA ALA A 18 11.12 -17.25 13.67
C ALA A 18 10.11 -16.34 14.37
N PHE A 19 10.55 -15.21 14.91
CA PHE A 19 9.69 -14.22 15.56
C PHE A 19 8.59 -13.70 14.61
N PHE A 20 8.90 -13.51 13.33
CA PHE A 20 7.91 -13.07 12.33
C PHE A 20 7.04 -14.22 11.79
N TYR A 21 7.66 -15.38 11.50
CA TYR A 21 6.94 -16.46 10.83
C TYR A 21 6.11 -17.33 11.79
N ILE A 22 6.53 -17.53 13.04
CA ILE A 22 5.78 -18.37 14.00
C ILE A 22 4.34 -17.85 14.19
N PRO A 23 4.09 -16.56 14.47
CA PRO A 23 2.73 -16.05 14.57
C PRO A 23 1.90 -16.26 13.29
N MET A 24 2.51 -16.08 12.11
CA MET A 24 1.83 -16.33 10.84
C MET A 24 1.45 -17.80 10.66
N ILE A 25 2.37 -18.72 10.97
CA ILE A 25 2.10 -20.15 10.91
C ILE A 25 0.99 -20.54 11.91
N LEU A 26 1.02 -19.98 13.12
CA LEU A 26 -0.04 -20.19 14.10
C LEU A 26 -1.40 -19.72 13.57
N LEU A 27 -1.48 -18.53 12.92
CA LEU A 27 -2.72 -18.07 12.31
C LEU A 27 -3.23 -19.04 11.23
N VAL A 28 -2.33 -19.56 10.38
CA VAL A 28 -2.68 -20.57 9.38
C VAL A 28 -3.18 -21.85 10.03
N VAL A 29 -2.52 -22.35 11.08
CA VAL A 29 -2.97 -23.54 11.82
C VAL A 29 -4.33 -23.30 12.47
N TYR A 30 -4.51 -22.16 13.13
CA TYR A 30 -5.78 -21.81 13.77
C TYR A 30 -6.91 -21.53 12.78
N SER A 31 -6.64 -21.24 11.52
CA SER A 31 -7.68 -21.13 10.49
C SER A 31 -8.42 -22.45 10.24
N PHE A 32 -7.80 -23.58 10.59
CA PHE A 32 -8.42 -24.91 10.55
C PHE A 32 -9.06 -25.33 11.88
N ASN A 33 -9.13 -24.44 12.86
CA ASN A 33 -9.72 -24.77 14.16
C ASN A 33 -11.24 -24.85 14.04
N TYR A 34 -11.85 -25.93 14.53
CA TYR A 34 -13.31 -26.11 14.59
C TYR A 34 -13.99 -25.07 15.49
N SER A 35 -13.32 -24.68 16.58
CA SER A 35 -13.87 -23.77 17.57
C SER A 35 -14.04 -22.34 16.99
N LYS A 36 -15.15 -21.68 17.38
CA LYS A 36 -15.40 -20.26 17.11
C LYS A 36 -14.51 -19.34 17.97
N LEU A 37 -14.05 -19.88 19.12
CA LEU A 37 -13.20 -19.15 20.06
C LEU A 37 -11.74 -19.41 19.71
N VAL A 38 -11.02 -18.36 19.31
CA VAL A 38 -9.61 -18.44 18.89
C VAL A 38 -8.71 -19.12 19.93
N PRO A 39 -8.82 -18.86 21.26
CA PRO A 39 -7.90 -19.45 22.23
C PRO A 39 -8.20 -20.94 22.53
N VAL A 40 -9.29 -21.51 22.03
CA VAL A 40 -9.70 -22.89 22.32
C VAL A 40 -9.54 -23.74 21.07
N TRP A 41 -8.65 -24.73 21.11
CA TRP A 41 -8.50 -25.69 20.02
C TRP A 41 -9.61 -26.74 20.07
N GLY A 42 -10.50 -26.70 19.08
CA GLY A 42 -11.65 -27.64 18.98
C GLY A 42 -11.44 -28.79 17.99
N GLY A 43 -10.22 -28.96 17.46
CA GLY A 43 -9.90 -29.95 16.43
C GLY A 43 -9.80 -29.37 15.03
N TRP A 44 -9.32 -30.18 14.09
CA TRP A 44 -9.15 -29.80 12.69
C TRP A 44 -10.49 -29.72 11.95
N SER A 45 -10.74 -28.64 11.21
CA SER A 45 -11.96 -28.47 10.42
C SER A 45 -11.75 -27.48 9.29
N THR A 46 -12.41 -27.71 8.14
CA THR A 46 -12.50 -26.77 7.00
C THR A 46 -13.79 -25.97 6.99
N ARG A 47 -14.64 -26.15 8.01
CA ARG A 47 -15.99 -25.57 8.11
C ARG A 47 -16.01 -24.05 7.83
N TRP A 48 -15.03 -23.33 8.39
CA TRP A 48 -14.98 -21.87 8.23
C TRP A 48 -14.68 -21.44 6.80
N TYR A 49 -13.96 -22.26 6.02
CA TYR A 49 -13.74 -22.01 4.60
C TYR A 49 -15.03 -22.21 3.80
N GLU A 50 -15.85 -23.20 4.13
CA GLU A 50 -17.16 -23.39 3.50
C GLU A 50 -18.07 -22.20 3.79
N VAL A 51 -18.14 -21.71 5.04
CA VAL A 51 -18.90 -20.52 5.42
C VAL A 51 -18.37 -19.28 4.71
N LEU A 52 -17.04 -19.13 4.60
CA LEU A 52 -16.38 -18.01 3.92
C LEU A 52 -16.78 -17.96 2.44
N PHE A 53 -16.69 -19.09 1.74
CA PHE A 53 -17.01 -19.16 0.31
C PHE A 53 -18.51 -19.04 0.01
N ALA A 54 -19.36 -19.39 0.98
CA ALA A 54 -20.80 -19.20 0.87
C ALA A 54 -21.28 -17.78 1.22
N SER A 55 -20.41 -16.92 1.77
CA SER A 55 -20.79 -15.57 2.23
C SER A 55 -20.82 -14.57 1.07
N GLU A 56 -22.00 -14.07 0.73
CA GLU A 56 -22.16 -12.99 -0.26
C GLU A 56 -21.50 -11.70 0.18
N GLU A 57 -21.47 -11.39 1.47
CA GLU A 57 -20.81 -10.21 2.03
C GLU A 57 -19.31 -10.23 1.75
N VAL A 58 -18.67 -11.40 1.92
CA VAL A 58 -17.25 -11.57 1.65
C VAL A 58 -16.96 -11.36 0.16
N TRP A 59 -17.75 -11.98 -0.72
CA TRP A 59 -17.55 -11.81 -2.16
C TRP A 59 -17.81 -10.39 -2.64
N SER A 60 -18.79 -9.70 -2.08
CA SER A 60 -19.02 -8.28 -2.37
C SER A 60 -17.84 -7.41 -1.93
N ALA A 61 -17.31 -7.65 -0.73
CA ALA A 61 -16.13 -6.95 -0.22
C ALA A 61 -14.87 -7.25 -1.05
N VAL A 62 -14.64 -8.50 -1.47
CA VAL A 62 -13.54 -8.88 -2.35
C VAL A 62 -13.65 -8.17 -3.69
N SER A 63 -14.84 -8.20 -4.31
CA SER A 63 -15.03 -7.54 -5.61
C SER A 63 -14.83 -6.03 -5.53
N LEU A 64 -15.29 -5.39 -4.45
CA LEU A 64 -15.09 -3.98 -4.20
C LEU A 64 -13.59 -3.65 -4.02
N SER A 65 -12.89 -4.44 -3.22
CA SER A 65 -11.45 -4.28 -2.98
C SER A 65 -10.64 -4.43 -4.26
N LEU A 66 -10.97 -5.42 -5.09
CA LEU A 66 -10.30 -5.63 -6.38
C LEU A 66 -10.56 -4.46 -7.35
N LYS A 67 -11.78 -3.93 -7.39
CA LYS A 67 -12.10 -2.75 -8.20
C LYS A 67 -11.30 -1.52 -7.75
N ILE A 68 -11.26 -1.26 -6.43
CA ILE A 68 -10.46 -0.18 -5.86
C ILE A 68 -8.99 -0.37 -6.20
N ALA A 69 -8.45 -1.57 -6.00
CA ALA A 69 -7.05 -1.88 -6.27
C ALA A 69 -6.68 -1.66 -7.75
N LEU A 70 -7.52 -2.12 -8.68
CA LEU A 70 -7.28 -1.96 -10.12
C LEU A 70 -7.27 -0.48 -10.53
N VAL A 71 -8.29 0.28 -10.12
CA VAL A 71 -8.38 1.71 -10.41
C VAL A 71 -7.22 2.47 -9.76
N ASN A 72 -6.95 2.18 -8.48
CA ASN A 72 -5.84 2.79 -7.76
C ASN A 72 -4.49 2.51 -8.45
N ALA A 73 -4.18 1.25 -8.77
CA ALA A 73 -2.92 0.88 -9.42
C ALA A 73 -2.74 1.59 -10.76
N THR A 74 -3.80 1.68 -11.55
CA THR A 74 -3.76 2.33 -12.87
C THR A 74 -3.50 3.84 -12.73
N PHE A 75 -4.32 4.55 -11.96
CA PHE A 75 -4.19 6.00 -11.84
C PHE A 75 -2.96 6.42 -11.03
N ALA A 76 -2.61 5.70 -9.97
CA ALA A 76 -1.40 5.97 -9.20
C ALA A 76 -0.14 5.79 -10.06
N THR A 77 -0.11 4.79 -10.94
CA THR A 77 1.02 4.59 -11.87
C THR A 77 1.10 5.73 -12.89
N ILE A 78 -0.02 6.11 -13.51
CA ILE A 78 -0.05 7.19 -14.50
C ILE A 78 0.40 8.50 -13.85
N PHE A 79 -0.24 8.92 -12.75
CA PHE A 79 0.07 10.19 -12.10
C PHE A 79 1.46 10.20 -11.46
N GLY A 80 1.87 9.10 -10.84
CA GLY A 80 3.20 8.95 -10.26
C GLY A 80 4.30 8.99 -11.31
N LEU A 81 4.10 8.36 -12.47
CA LEU A 81 5.03 8.42 -13.60
C LEU A 81 5.14 9.85 -14.15
N LEU A 82 4.01 10.53 -14.39
CA LEU A 82 4.00 11.92 -14.86
C LEU A 82 4.69 12.85 -13.86
N ALA A 83 4.43 12.68 -12.57
CA ALA A 83 5.09 13.44 -11.50
C ALA A 83 6.60 13.19 -11.47
N ALA A 84 7.05 11.94 -11.57
CA ALA A 84 8.46 11.59 -11.63
C ALA A 84 9.16 12.20 -12.86
N LEU A 85 8.55 12.10 -14.04
CA LEU A 85 9.08 12.68 -15.28
C LEU A 85 9.18 14.21 -15.16
N SER A 86 8.16 14.85 -14.60
CA SER A 86 8.18 16.31 -14.37
C SER A 86 9.35 16.73 -13.48
N MET A 87 9.58 15.97 -12.40
CA MET A 87 10.66 16.27 -11.45
C MET A 87 12.06 16.01 -12.01
N VAL A 88 12.22 15.03 -12.89
CA VAL A 88 13.55 14.65 -13.41
C VAL A 88 13.89 15.36 -14.72
N ARG A 89 12.91 15.53 -15.64
CA ARG A 89 13.17 15.95 -17.02
C ARG A 89 12.86 17.42 -17.31
N PHE A 90 11.94 18.06 -16.58
CA PHE A 90 11.54 19.45 -16.89
C PHE A 90 12.50 20.52 -16.32
N GLY A 91 13.60 20.11 -15.69
CA GLY A 91 14.58 21.04 -15.12
C GLY A 91 14.00 21.90 -13.99
N GLN A 92 14.33 23.18 -13.97
CA GLN A 92 13.83 24.13 -12.98
C GLN A 92 12.54 24.79 -13.47
N PHE A 93 11.45 24.62 -12.70
CA PHE A 93 10.17 25.28 -12.96
C PHE A 93 9.64 25.94 -11.69
N SER A 94 8.80 26.97 -11.85
CA SER A 94 8.18 27.66 -10.71
C SER A 94 7.31 26.69 -9.91
N GLY A 95 7.52 26.60 -8.59
CA GLY A 95 6.78 25.70 -7.71
C GLY A 95 7.36 24.28 -7.59
N ARG A 96 8.49 23.96 -8.23
CA ARG A 96 9.11 22.63 -8.16
C ARG A 96 9.35 22.14 -6.74
N THR A 97 9.83 23.01 -5.86
CA THR A 97 10.09 22.67 -4.45
C THR A 97 8.79 22.35 -3.72
N LEU A 98 7.74 23.15 -3.94
CA LEU A 98 6.42 22.90 -3.35
C LEU A 98 5.84 21.58 -3.86
N PHE A 99 5.89 21.35 -5.18
CA PHE A 99 5.42 20.13 -5.80
C PHE A 99 6.15 18.89 -5.26
N GLY A 100 7.48 18.96 -5.15
CA GLY A 100 8.28 17.89 -4.53
C GLY A 100 7.92 17.65 -3.07
N GLY A 101 7.70 18.70 -2.30
CA GLY A 101 7.21 18.60 -0.93
C GLY A 101 5.83 17.93 -0.82
N MET A 102 4.90 18.31 -1.70
CA MET A 102 3.57 17.68 -1.76
C MET A 102 3.63 16.19 -2.13
N LEU A 103 4.53 15.80 -3.03
CA LEU A 103 4.75 14.39 -3.37
C LEU A 103 5.34 13.60 -2.20
N MET A 104 6.21 14.22 -1.40
CA MET A 104 6.83 13.56 -0.25
C MET A 104 5.93 13.53 0.99
N ALA A 105 5.00 14.47 1.12
CA ALA A 105 4.16 14.61 2.30
C ALA A 105 3.44 13.31 2.71
N PRO A 106 2.78 12.56 1.81
CA PRO A 106 2.12 11.30 2.18
C PRO A 106 3.07 10.21 2.70
N LEU A 107 4.36 10.26 2.31
CA LEU A 107 5.36 9.27 2.71
C LEU A 107 6.00 9.58 4.07
N VAL A 108 6.01 10.84 4.46
CA VAL A 108 6.63 11.31 5.71
C VAL A 108 5.59 11.38 6.84
N MET A 109 4.35 11.71 6.49
CA MET A 109 3.27 11.80 7.47
C MET A 109 2.78 10.40 7.88
N PRO A 110 2.49 10.18 9.17
CA PRO A 110 1.84 8.95 9.61
C PRO A 110 0.53 8.70 8.85
N GLU A 111 0.32 7.48 8.37
CA GLU A 111 -0.84 7.10 7.54
C GLU A 111 -2.18 7.46 8.18
N VAL A 112 -2.27 7.34 9.52
CA VAL A 112 -3.48 7.71 10.28
C VAL A 112 -3.80 9.20 10.12
N ILE A 113 -2.79 10.08 10.20
CA ILE A 113 -2.98 11.53 10.07
C ILE A 113 -3.41 11.88 8.64
N THR A 114 -2.77 11.27 7.64
CA THR A 114 -3.15 11.46 6.24
C THR A 114 -4.58 10.98 5.98
N GLY A 115 -4.95 9.82 6.50
CA GLY A 115 -6.31 9.28 6.39
C GLY A 115 -7.36 10.17 7.06
N LEU A 116 -7.09 10.69 8.27
CA LEU A 116 -7.98 11.62 8.96
C LEU A 116 -8.11 12.96 8.22
N SER A 117 -6.99 13.48 7.68
CA SER A 117 -7.00 14.73 6.90
C SER A 117 -7.86 14.60 5.64
N LEU A 118 -7.75 13.50 4.90
CA LEU A 118 -8.59 13.22 3.75
C LEU A 118 -10.06 13.01 4.13
N LEU A 119 -10.33 12.37 5.27
CA LEU A 119 -11.69 12.23 5.78
C LEU A 119 -12.32 13.60 6.06
N VAL A 120 -11.60 14.48 6.77
CA VAL A 120 -12.06 15.86 7.05
C VAL A 120 -12.26 16.64 5.76
N LEU A 121 -11.33 16.51 4.81
CA LEU A 121 -11.45 17.13 3.49
C LEU A 121 -12.75 16.69 2.78
N PHE A 122 -13.05 15.39 2.72
CA PHE A 122 -14.28 14.91 2.08
C PHE A 122 -15.55 15.34 2.81
N ILE A 123 -15.52 15.45 4.15
CA ILE A 123 -16.64 16.00 4.92
C ILE A 123 -16.87 17.47 4.56
N THR A 124 -15.81 18.27 4.51
CA THR A 124 -15.88 19.69 4.16
C THR A 124 -16.34 19.89 2.71
N LEU A 125 -15.80 19.13 1.77
CA LEU A 125 -16.24 19.17 0.37
C LEU A 125 -17.73 18.86 0.23
N ARG A 126 -18.22 17.87 0.98
CA ARG A 126 -19.66 17.56 1.00
C ARG A 126 -20.50 18.74 1.53
N GLN A 127 -20.05 19.40 2.58
CA GLN A 127 -20.78 20.54 3.17
C GLN A 127 -20.81 21.74 2.23
N VAL A 128 -19.72 21.99 1.50
CA VAL A 128 -19.58 23.19 0.64
C VAL A 128 -20.13 22.94 -0.76
N PHE A 129 -19.85 21.79 -1.34
CA PHE A 129 -20.13 21.47 -2.75
C PHE A 129 -21.18 20.37 -2.94
N GLY A 130 -21.66 19.74 -1.86
CA GLY A 130 -22.58 18.60 -1.96
C GLY A 130 -21.92 17.28 -2.39
N TRP A 131 -20.62 17.27 -2.62
CA TRP A 131 -19.88 16.07 -3.06
C TRP A 131 -18.74 15.74 -2.10
N PRO A 132 -18.49 14.47 -1.82
CA PRO A 132 -19.21 13.25 -2.25
C PRO A 132 -20.52 13.06 -1.47
N GLU A 133 -21.56 12.54 -2.12
CA GLU A 133 -22.85 12.26 -1.44
C GLU A 133 -22.67 11.27 -0.29
N ASN A 134 -21.88 10.20 -0.55
CA ASN A 134 -21.57 9.16 0.41
C ASN A 134 -20.09 8.84 0.40
N ARG A 135 -19.57 8.40 1.57
CA ARG A 135 -18.23 7.82 1.69
C ARG A 135 -18.29 6.38 1.20
N GLY A 136 -17.48 6.04 0.22
CA GLY A 136 -17.49 4.71 -0.38
C GLY A 136 -16.39 4.57 -1.44
N PHE A 137 -16.68 3.85 -2.51
CA PHE A 137 -15.74 3.53 -3.57
C PHE A 137 -14.90 4.74 -4.04
N ALA A 138 -15.55 5.86 -4.39
CA ALA A 138 -14.87 7.02 -4.94
C ALA A 138 -13.90 7.67 -3.93
N THR A 139 -14.35 7.91 -2.71
CA THR A 139 -13.51 8.55 -1.67
C THR A 139 -12.34 7.67 -1.25
N ILE A 140 -12.57 6.37 -1.10
CA ILE A 140 -11.52 5.39 -0.78
C ILE A 140 -10.51 5.33 -1.92
N THR A 141 -10.98 5.25 -3.17
CA THR A 141 -10.10 5.17 -4.34
C THR A 141 -9.23 6.43 -4.48
N ILE A 142 -9.81 7.63 -4.33
CA ILE A 142 -9.05 8.89 -4.41
C ILE A 142 -8.00 8.95 -3.29
N ALA A 143 -8.35 8.56 -2.06
CA ALA A 143 -7.41 8.53 -0.96
C ALA A 143 -6.23 7.58 -1.24
N HIS A 144 -6.52 6.38 -1.77
CA HIS A 144 -5.49 5.41 -2.13
C HIS A 144 -4.61 5.90 -3.29
N ILE A 145 -5.19 6.50 -4.33
CA ILE A 145 -4.43 7.07 -5.44
C ILE A 145 -3.47 8.15 -4.93
N THR A 146 -3.95 9.06 -4.08
CA THR A 146 -3.13 10.15 -3.51
C THR A 146 -1.90 9.61 -2.77
N PHE A 147 -2.07 8.54 -2.01
CA PHE A 147 -0.97 7.91 -1.28
C PHE A 147 -0.07 7.09 -2.20
N SER A 148 -0.65 6.24 -3.04
CA SER A 148 0.09 5.30 -3.89
C SER A 148 0.89 6.01 -4.98
N MET A 149 0.39 7.14 -5.54
CA MET A 149 1.13 7.88 -6.56
C MET A 149 2.44 8.46 -6.03
N ALA A 150 2.51 8.80 -4.73
CA ALA A 150 3.74 9.27 -4.11
C ALA A 150 4.82 8.19 -4.10
N TYR A 151 4.46 6.95 -3.76
CA TYR A 151 5.38 5.79 -3.85
C TYR A 151 5.87 5.54 -5.28
N VAL A 152 4.96 5.58 -6.25
CA VAL A 152 5.32 5.41 -7.66
C VAL A 152 6.27 6.54 -8.09
N ALA A 153 5.93 7.79 -7.78
CA ALA A 153 6.74 8.94 -8.15
C ALA A 153 8.16 8.84 -7.62
N VAL A 154 8.32 8.55 -6.33
CA VAL A 154 9.65 8.41 -5.70
C VAL A 154 10.44 7.24 -6.27
N THR A 155 9.80 6.09 -6.45
CA THR A 155 10.46 4.90 -6.99
C THR A 155 10.93 5.11 -8.43
N VAL A 156 10.06 5.68 -9.28
CA VAL A 156 10.39 5.99 -10.68
C VAL A 156 11.46 7.09 -10.75
N GLN A 157 11.34 8.15 -9.93
CA GLN A 157 12.32 9.22 -9.85
C GLN A 157 13.72 8.69 -9.51
N ALA A 158 13.82 7.79 -8.51
CA ALA A 158 15.09 7.16 -8.12
C ALA A 158 15.70 6.34 -9.26
N ARG A 159 14.88 5.69 -10.08
CA ARG A 159 15.36 4.94 -11.25
C ARG A 159 15.77 5.86 -12.40
N LEU A 160 14.95 6.87 -12.71
CA LEU A 160 15.24 7.81 -13.80
C LEU A 160 16.50 8.65 -13.55
N THR A 161 16.79 9.04 -12.30
CA THR A 161 18.03 9.74 -11.96
C THR A 161 19.28 8.89 -12.12
N GLY A 162 19.16 7.57 -11.95
CA GLY A 162 20.27 6.62 -12.20
C GLY A 162 20.45 6.23 -13.67
N MET A 163 19.48 6.50 -14.52
CA MET A 163 19.56 6.25 -15.97
C MET A 163 20.07 7.52 -16.67
N GLY A 164 21.29 7.44 -17.20
CA GLY A 164 21.86 8.56 -17.98
C GLY A 164 20.98 8.90 -19.20
N GLN A 165 21.00 10.18 -19.61
CA GLN A 165 20.29 10.64 -20.81
C GLN A 165 20.75 9.91 -22.09
N SER A 166 21.96 9.33 -22.09
CA SER A 166 22.51 8.58 -23.21
C SER A 166 21.67 7.38 -23.66
N LEU A 167 20.87 6.76 -22.77
CA LEU A 167 19.99 5.66 -23.16
C LEU A 167 18.73 6.14 -23.90
N GLU A 168 18.27 7.35 -23.60
CA GLU A 168 17.12 7.95 -24.28
C GLU A 168 17.53 8.52 -25.64
N GLU A 169 18.72 9.12 -25.73
CA GLU A 169 19.32 9.59 -27.00
C GLU A 169 19.61 8.43 -27.96
N ALA A 170 19.94 7.26 -27.44
CA ALA A 170 20.18 6.06 -28.26
C ALA A 170 18.88 5.40 -28.76
N ALA A 171 17.72 5.75 -28.17
CA ALA A 171 16.41 5.21 -28.54
C ALA A 171 15.60 6.14 -29.46
N SER A 172 16.07 7.37 -29.70
CA SER A 172 15.47 8.39 -30.59
C SER A 172 16.12 8.36 -31.95
#